data_2e1dd1848d16d7de47d64617a21e996a
#
_entry.id   2e1dd1848d16d7de47d64617a21e996a
#
_cell.length_a   1.000
_cell.length_b   1.000
_cell.length_c   1.000
_cell.angle_alpha   90.00
_cell.angle_beta   90.00
_cell.angle_gamma   90.00
#
_symmetry.space_group_name_H-M   'P 1'
#
loop_
_entity.id
_entity.type
_entity.pdbx_description
1 polymer ?
#
loop_
_entity_poly.entity_id
_entity_poly.type
_entity_poly.pdbx_seq_one_letter_code
_entity_poly.pdbx_strand_id
1 'polypeptide(L)'
;SRVRRKRMGHIELAAPVVHIWFFKSMPSRLGAMLAMKTTSLEKVIYFQEYVVTDPGDTPLQKCQLLTEAEAKEAREKYGDGEFKIEMGAEAIYSLLTNVNLVDQSVTLRQELKETGSQQKTKDLIKRLKVIEALRDSDNRPEWMVLNCVPVIPPDLRPLVMLESGNFATSDLNDLYRRIINRNNRLKKLVDLNAPEVIVRNEK
;
A
#
# COMPACT_ATOMS: atom_id res chain seq x y z
N SER A 1 5.48 32.74 14.18
CA SER A 1 6.60 31.81 14.14
C SER A 1 6.29 30.42 14.70
N ARG A 2 5.40 30.29 15.69
CA ARG A 2 4.95 28.96 16.20
C ARG A 2 4.29 28.08 15.13
N VAL A 3 3.54 28.69 14.21
CA VAL A 3 2.89 27.98 13.10
C VAL A 3 3.91 27.38 12.13
N ARG A 4 5.00 28.10 11.84
CA ARG A 4 6.05 27.66 10.91
C ARG A 4 6.89 26.49 11.43
N ARG A 5 6.93 26.26 12.75
CA ARG A 5 7.74 25.21 13.38
C ARG A 5 6.94 24.05 13.92
N LYS A 6 5.70 24.28 14.37
CA LYS A 6 4.92 23.30 15.14
C LYS A 6 3.75 22.71 14.38
N ARG A 7 3.21 23.43 13.40
CA ARG A 7 2.05 22.97 12.64
C ARG A 7 2.48 22.29 11.34
N MET A 8 2.06 21.05 11.19
CA MET A 8 2.19 20.31 9.96
C MET A 8 0.99 20.57 9.05
N GLY A 9 1.24 20.57 7.74
CA GLY A 9 0.19 20.47 6.73
C GLY A 9 -0.07 19.03 6.33
N HIS A 10 -0.96 18.83 5.35
CA HIS A 10 -1.19 17.54 4.73
C HIS A 10 -1.62 17.71 3.28
N ILE A 11 -1.41 16.65 2.50
CA ILE A 11 -1.87 16.55 1.11
C ILE A 11 -2.85 15.39 1.05
N GLU A 12 -4.12 15.67 0.80
CA GLU A 12 -5.12 14.64 0.53
C GLU A 12 -4.88 14.02 -0.84
N LEU A 13 -4.66 12.71 -0.88
CA LEU A 13 -4.35 12.00 -2.11
C LEU A 13 -5.63 11.60 -2.85
N ALA A 14 -5.63 11.76 -4.17
CA ALA A 14 -6.72 11.31 -5.04
C ALA A 14 -6.80 9.77 -5.15
N ALA A 15 -5.68 9.09 -4.90
CA ALA A 15 -5.58 7.64 -4.79
C ALA A 15 -4.67 7.27 -3.62
N PRO A 16 -4.93 6.16 -2.92
CA PRO A 16 -4.06 5.72 -1.83
C PRO A 16 -2.68 5.31 -2.33
N VAL A 17 -1.67 5.40 -1.47
CA VAL A 17 -0.31 4.94 -1.73
C VAL A 17 0.19 4.06 -0.60
N VAL A 18 0.97 3.04 -0.92
CA VAL A 18 1.60 2.17 0.06
C VAL A 18 2.82 2.86 0.66
N HIS A 19 2.93 2.84 1.98
CA HIS A 19 4.09 3.39 2.68
C HIS A 19 5.32 2.54 2.41
N ILE A 20 6.36 3.16 1.84
CA ILE A 20 7.59 2.48 1.39
C ILE A 20 8.31 1.73 2.52
N TRP A 21 8.28 2.24 3.76
CA TRP A 21 8.92 1.59 4.89
C TRP A 21 8.31 0.24 5.25
N PHE A 22 7.01 0.08 5.05
CA PHE A 22 6.32 -1.20 5.30
C PHE A 22 6.40 -2.16 4.12
N PHE A 23 6.63 -1.63 2.93
CA PHE A 23 6.74 -2.42 1.70
C PHE A 23 8.17 -2.89 1.42
N LYS A 24 9.15 -1.98 1.37
CA LYS A 24 10.54 -2.26 0.95
C LYS A 24 11.50 -2.59 2.10
N SER A 25 11.11 -2.45 3.36
CA SER A 25 11.97 -2.85 4.48
C SER A 25 12.23 -4.36 4.48
N MET A 26 13.38 -4.78 4.97
CA MET A 26 13.74 -6.19 5.10
C MET A 26 13.72 -6.62 6.58
N PRO A 27 12.83 -7.52 6.99
CA PRO A 27 11.75 -8.14 6.20
C PRO A 27 10.59 -7.18 5.92
N SER A 28 9.90 -7.37 4.79
CA SER A 28 8.71 -6.57 4.47
C SER A 28 7.59 -6.85 5.48
N ARG A 29 7.16 -5.81 6.20
CA ARG A 29 6.04 -5.91 7.13
C ARG A 29 4.73 -6.18 6.43
N LEU A 30 4.54 -5.55 5.28
CA LEU A 30 3.39 -5.77 4.42
C LEU A 30 3.34 -7.22 3.91
N GLY A 31 4.47 -7.75 3.45
CA GLY A 31 4.61 -9.14 3.04
C GLY A 31 4.35 -10.14 4.17
N ALA A 32 4.83 -9.84 5.37
CA ALA A 32 4.57 -10.65 6.56
C ALA A 32 3.08 -10.65 6.94
N MET A 33 2.41 -9.51 6.83
CA MET A 33 0.98 -9.36 7.13
C MET A 33 0.10 -10.16 6.16
N LEU A 34 0.37 -10.07 4.87
CA LEU A 34 -0.43 -10.70 3.81
C LEU A 34 0.06 -12.08 3.38
N ALA A 35 1.16 -12.58 3.93
CA ALA A 35 1.83 -13.80 3.48
C ALA A 35 2.21 -13.78 1.99
N MET A 36 2.61 -12.62 1.49
CA MET A 36 3.00 -12.40 0.11
C MET A 36 4.49 -12.07 0.00
N LYS A 37 5.11 -12.54 -1.08
CA LYS A 37 6.49 -12.17 -1.41
C LYS A 37 6.55 -10.70 -1.84
N THR A 38 7.66 -10.03 -1.55
CA THR A 38 7.86 -8.62 -1.96
C THR A 38 7.75 -8.44 -3.48
N THR A 39 8.24 -9.38 -4.26
CA THR A 39 8.10 -9.38 -5.72
C THR A 39 6.65 -9.44 -6.20
N SER A 40 5.81 -10.22 -5.52
CA SER A 40 4.38 -10.30 -5.81
C SER A 40 3.66 -9.01 -5.45
N LEU A 41 3.97 -8.44 -4.29
CA LEU A 41 3.45 -7.13 -3.87
C LEU A 41 3.84 -6.02 -4.86
N GLU A 42 5.06 -6.03 -5.34
CA GLU A 42 5.55 -5.06 -6.33
C GLU A 42 4.74 -5.09 -7.62
N LYS A 43 4.44 -6.27 -8.14
CA LYS A 43 3.61 -6.44 -9.33
C LYS A 43 2.19 -5.86 -9.15
N VAL A 44 1.59 -6.06 -8.00
CA VAL A 44 0.27 -5.53 -7.69
C VAL A 44 0.32 -4.01 -7.52
N ILE A 45 1.25 -3.49 -6.75
CA ILE A 45 1.36 -2.06 -6.43
C ILE A 45 1.64 -1.23 -7.69
N TYR A 46 2.48 -1.74 -8.59
CA TYR A 46 2.85 -1.05 -9.84
C TYR A 46 1.96 -1.41 -11.04
N PHE A 47 0.76 -1.93 -10.81
CA PHE A 47 -0.23 -2.20 -11.85
C PHE A 47 0.22 -3.18 -12.95
N GLN A 48 1.06 -4.14 -12.61
CA GLN A 48 1.53 -5.17 -13.54
C GLN A 48 0.60 -6.39 -13.56
N GLU A 49 0.09 -6.79 -12.41
CA GLU A 49 -0.82 -7.93 -12.26
C GLU A 49 -1.96 -7.59 -11.30
N TYR A 50 -3.10 -8.26 -11.49
CA TYR A 50 -4.21 -8.24 -10.54
C TYR A 50 -3.92 -9.14 -9.33
N VAL A 51 -4.57 -8.85 -8.21
CA VAL A 51 -4.63 -9.74 -7.05
C VAL A 51 -6.08 -10.04 -6.71
N VAL A 52 -6.36 -11.28 -6.36
CA VAL A 52 -7.69 -11.71 -5.89
C VAL A 52 -7.89 -11.20 -4.46
N THR A 53 -8.77 -10.22 -4.30
CA THR A 53 -9.12 -9.66 -2.98
C THR A 53 -10.26 -10.41 -2.32
N ASP A 54 -11.19 -10.94 -3.12
CA ASP A 54 -12.28 -11.81 -2.69
C ASP A 54 -12.52 -12.90 -3.74
N PRO A 55 -12.22 -14.16 -3.44
CA PRO A 55 -12.43 -15.24 -4.38
C PRO A 55 -13.91 -15.63 -4.57
N GLY A 56 -14.82 -15.23 -3.69
CA GLY A 56 -16.22 -15.66 -3.73
C GLY A 56 -16.36 -17.17 -3.72
N ASP A 57 -17.31 -17.70 -4.51
CA ASP A 57 -17.55 -19.14 -4.67
C ASP A 57 -16.72 -19.75 -5.81
N THR A 58 -15.69 -19.09 -6.28
CA THR A 58 -14.79 -19.57 -7.34
C THR A 58 -13.63 -20.39 -6.75
N PRO A 59 -12.94 -21.24 -7.56
CA PRO A 59 -11.76 -21.97 -7.11
C PRO A 59 -10.50 -21.10 -6.98
N LEU A 60 -10.59 -19.79 -7.21
CA LEU A 60 -9.51 -18.84 -7.01
C LEU A 60 -9.14 -18.74 -5.53
N GLN A 61 -7.88 -18.43 -5.26
CA GLN A 61 -7.40 -18.24 -3.90
C GLN A 61 -7.20 -16.76 -3.58
N LYS A 62 -7.48 -16.38 -2.35
CA LYS A 62 -7.19 -15.02 -1.86
C LYS A 62 -5.69 -14.74 -1.97
N CYS A 63 -5.33 -13.52 -2.37
CA CYS A 63 -3.95 -13.09 -2.65
C CYS A 63 -3.29 -13.77 -3.87
N GLN A 64 -4.04 -14.53 -4.68
CA GLN A 64 -3.55 -15.06 -5.94
C GLN A 64 -3.34 -13.92 -6.93
N LEU A 65 -2.22 -13.95 -7.67
CA LEU A 65 -1.95 -13.01 -8.75
C LEU A 65 -2.51 -13.53 -10.06
N LEU A 66 -3.10 -12.62 -10.82
CA LEU A 66 -3.62 -12.90 -12.17
C LEU A 66 -3.05 -11.86 -13.15
N THR A 67 -2.56 -12.36 -14.29
CA THR A 67 -2.24 -11.49 -15.43
C THR A 67 -3.52 -10.95 -16.05
N GLU A 68 -3.42 -9.96 -16.92
CA GLU A 68 -4.58 -9.41 -17.66
C GLU A 68 -5.34 -10.50 -18.44
N ALA A 69 -4.60 -11.41 -19.09
CA ALA A 69 -5.19 -12.53 -19.81
C ALA A 69 -5.91 -13.52 -18.89
N GLU A 70 -5.28 -13.90 -17.79
CA GLU A 70 -5.88 -14.79 -16.77
C GLU A 70 -7.09 -14.17 -16.10
N ALA A 71 -7.06 -12.86 -15.85
CA ALA A 71 -8.20 -12.12 -15.30
C ALA A 71 -9.40 -12.12 -16.26
N LYS A 72 -9.14 -11.93 -17.57
CA LYS A 72 -10.17 -12.00 -18.59
C LYS A 72 -10.77 -13.40 -18.69
N GLU A 73 -9.93 -14.42 -18.72
CA GLU A 73 -10.36 -15.83 -18.73
C GLU A 73 -11.21 -16.18 -17.50
N ALA A 74 -10.79 -15.73 -16.31
CA ALA A 74 -11.54 -15.95 -15.08
C ALA A 74 -12.92 -15.28 -15.10
N ARG A 75 -13.05 -14.07 -15.64
CA ARG A 75 -14.33 -13.38 -15.79
C ARG A 75 -15.25 -14.11 -16.77
N GLU A 76 -14.71 -14.60 -17.87
CA GLU A 76 -15.47 -15.39 -18.86
C GLU A 76 -15.94 -16.74 -18.29
N LYS A 77 -15.09 -17.38 -17.48
CA LYS A 77 -15.36 -18.72 -16.95
C LYS A 77 -16.27 -18.73 -15.73
N TYR A 78 -16.08 -17.80 -14.79
CA TYR A 78 -16.79 -17.79 -13.50
C TYR A 78 -17.89 -16.72 -13.41
N GLY A 79 -17.91 -15.78 -14.31
CA GLY A 79 -18.80 -14.63 -14.31
C GLY A 79 -18.20 -13.38 -13.69
N ASP A 80 -18.49 -12.23 -14.31
CA ASP A 80 -18.09 -10.93 -13.78
C ASP A 80 -18.96 -10.61 -12.53
N GLY A 81 -18.33 -10.34 -11.42
CA GLY A 81 -19.00 -10.08 -10.14
C GLY A 81 -19.05 -11.25 -9.16
N GLU A 82 -18.74 -12.47 -9.57
CA GLU A 82 -18.65 -13.64 -8.68
C GLU A 82 -17.39 -13.63 -7.81
N PHE A 83 -16.41 -12.85 -8.16
CA PHE A 83 -15.15 -12.65 -7.43
C PHE A 83 -14.66 -11.22 -7.61
N LYS A 84 -13.75 -10.77 -6.73
CA LYS A 84 -13.13 -9.45 -6.82
C LYS A 84 -11.64 -9.57 -7.08
N ILE A 85 -11.17 -8.85 -8.08
CA ILE A 85 -9.76 -8.64 -8.38
C ILE A 85 -9.49 -7.14 -8.46
N GLU A 86 -8.36 -6.72 -7.94
CA GLU A 86 -7.96 -5.32 -7.88
C GLU A 86 -6.48 -5.17 -8.17
N MET A 87 -6.05 -3.96 -8.45
CA MET A 87 -4.64 -3.56 -8.64
C MET A 87 -4.28 -2.36 -7.78
N GLY A 88 -2.97 -2.16 -7.62
CA GLY A 88 -2.42 -0.97 -6.97
C GLY A 88 -2.59 -0.96 -5.45
N ALA A 89 -2.35 0.19 -4.86
CA ALA A 89 -2.48 0.38 -3.42
C ALA A 89 -3.90 0.15 -2.89
N GLU A 90 -4.91 0.37 -3.71
CA GLU A 90 -6.31 0.09 -3.37
C GLU A 90 -6.55 -1.41 -3.10
N ALA A 91 -5.92 -2.28 -3.90
CA ALA A 91 -5.95 -3.73 -3.69
C ALA A 91 -5.31 -4.12 -2.35
N ILE A 92 -4.16 -3.55 -2.05
CA ILE A 92 -3.46 -3.77 -0.78
C ILE A 92 -4.31 -3.29 0.40
N TYR A 93 -4.93 -2.12 0.28
CA TYR A 93 -5.83 -1.60 1.30
C TYR A 93 -7.00 -2.55 1.57
N SER A 94 -7.65 -3.05 0.52
CA SER A 94 -8.75 -4.02 0.63
C SER A 94 -8.32 -5.31 1.33
N LEU A 95 -7.15 -5.84 0.98
CA LEU A 95 -6.61 -7.04 1.61
C LEU A 95 -6.31 -6.81 3.10
N LEU A 96 -5.71 -5.67 3.45
CA LEU A 96 -5.36 -5.33 4.83
C LEU A 96 -6.58 -5.07 5.70
N THR A 97 -7.61 -4.43 5.16
CA THR A 97 -8.86 -4.17 5.88
C THR A 97 -9.55 -5.45 6.34
N ASN A 98 -9.42 -6.52 5.56
CA ASN A 98 -10.02 -7.83 5.85
C ASN A 98 -9.18 -8.72 6.79
N VAL A 99 -8.03 -8.25 7.25
CA VAL A 99 -7.19 -8.99 8.20
C VAL A 99 -7.76 -8.84 9.62
N ASN A 100 -8.09 -9.97 10.25
CA ASN A 100 -8.38 -10.03 11.68
C ASN A 100 -7.11 -10.44 12.44
N LEU A 101 -6.51 -9.50 13.15
CA LEU A 101 -5.24 -9.71 13.86
C LEU A 101 -5.33 -10.77 14.95
N VAL A 102 -6.45 -10.84 15.68
CA VAL A 102 -6.66 -11.81 16.75
C VAL A 102 -6.74 -13.22 16.18
N ASP A 103 -7.59 -13.43 15.18
CA ASP A 103 -7.77 -14.74 14.54
C ASP A 103 -6.49 -15.20 13.84
N GLN A 104 -5.79 -14.30 13.16
CA GLN A 104 -4.50 -14.60 12.53
C GLN A 104 -3.44 -15.03 13.55
N SER A 105 -3.37 -14.35 14.68
CA SER A 105 -2.45 -14.72 15.77
C SER A 105 -2.71 -16.14 16.27
N VAL A 106 -3.97 -16.48 16.53
CA VAL A 106 -4.37 -17.82 16.98
C VAL A 106 -4.01 -18.88 15.94
N THR A 107 -4.37 -18.65 14.68
CA THR A 107 -4.11 -19.59 13.58
C THR A 107 -2.61 -19.83 13.39
N LEU A 108 -1.80 -18.79 13.36
CA LEU A 108 -0.36 -18.89 13.16
C LEU A 108 0.34 -19.58 14.35
N ARG A 109 -0.13 -19.35 15.58
CA ARG A 109 0.39 -20.05 16.76
C ARG A 109 0.08 -21.55 16.73
N GLN A 110 -1.08 -21.91 16.22
CA GLN A 110 -1.43 -23.31 16.04
C GLN A 110 -0.57 -23.96 14.95
N GLU A 111 -0.45 -23.32 13.79
CA GLU A 111 0.44 -23.80 12.71
C GLU A 111 1.88 -23.96 13.19
N LEU A 112 2.35 -23.06 14.06
CA LEU A 112 3.70 -23.13 14.61
C LEU A 112 3.92 -24.37 15.49
N LYS A 113 2.88 -24.81 16.19
CA LYS A 113 2.94 -26.05 17.00
C LYS A 113 2.94 -27.32 16.15
N GLU A 114 2.25 -27.27 15.03
CA GLU A 114 2.05 -28.43 14.17
C GLU A 114 3.19 -28.64 13.14
N THR A 115 3.95 -27.59 12.85
CA THR A 115 4.98 -27.64 11.79
C THR A 115 6.28 -28.28 12.28
N GLY A 116 6.82 -29.25 11.52
CA GLY A 116 8.15 -29.81 11.72
C GLY A 116 9.25 -29.16 10.86
N SER A 117 8.90 -28.21 9.99
CA SER A 117 9.85 -27.56 9.08
C SER A 117 10.50 -26.33 9.72
N GLN A 118 11.82 -26.33 9.84
CA GLN A 118 12.56 -25.20 10.39
C GLN A 118 12.37 -23.90 9.57
N GLN A 119 12.29 -24.00 8.25
CA GLN A 119 12.08 -22.83 7.41
C GLN A 119 10.68 -22.25 7.62
N LYS A 120 9.66 -23.10 7.64
CA LYS A 120 8.28 -22.69 7.90
C LYS A 120 8.15 -22.07 9.30
N THR A 121 8.81 -22.63 10.29
CA THR A 121 8.87 -22.08 11.65
C THR A 121 9.42 -20.65 11.68
N LYS A 122 10.53 -20.40 11.00
CA LYS A 122 11.12 -19.05 10.90
C LYS A 122 10.18 -18.03 10.25
N ASP A 123 9.49 -18.43 9.18
CA ASP A 123 8.57 -17.55 8.46
C ASP A 123 7.32 -17.26 9.30
N LEU A 124 6.78 -18.26 9.99
CA LEU A 124 5.64 -18.07 10.92
C LEU A 124 6.00 -17.15 12.08
N ILE A 125 7.19 -17.27 12.66
CA ILE A 125 7.66 -16.38 13.73
C ILE A 125 7.78 -14.94 13.24
N LYS A 126 8.33 -14.70 12.04
CA LYS A 126 8.40 -13.36 11.46
C LYS A 126 7.02 -12.74 11.28
N ARG A 127 6.06 -13.50 10.77
CA ARG A 127 4.68 -13.06 10.61
C ARG A 127 4.01 -12.76 11.95
N LEU A 128 4.15 -13.65 12.92
CA LEU A 128 3.60 -13.48 14.26
C LEU A 128 4.10 -12.20 14.94
N LYS A 129 5.39 -11.90 14.84
CA LYS A 129 5.96 -10.67 15.40
C LYS A 129 5.26 -9.41 14.89
N VAL A 130 5.00 -9.34 13.60
CA VAL A 130 4.33 -8.17 12.99
C VAL A 130 2.86 -8.12 13.39
N ILE A 131 2.15 -9.24 13.31
CA ILE A 131 0.72 -9.32 13.61
C ILE A 131 0.45 -9.00 15.08
N GLU A 132 1.21 -9.59 16.00
CA GLU A 132 1.02 -9.37 17.43
C GLU A 132 1.45 -7.97 17.86
N ALA A 133 2.50 -7.40 17.25
CA ALA A 133 2.90 -6.01 17.51
C ALA A 133 1.81 -5.01 17.13
N LEU A 134 1.14 -5.21 16.00
CA LEU A 134 0.00 -4.37 15.59
C LEU A 134 -1.22 -4.60 16.49
N ARG A 135 -1.53 -5.84 16.81
CA ARG A 135 -2.63 -6.19 17.74
C ARG A 135 -2.45 -5.52 19.09
N ASP A 136 -1.27 -5.65 19.69
CA ASP A 136 -1.00 -5.19 21.06
C ASP A 136 -0.87 -3.66 21.14
N SER A 137 -0.58 -2.98 20.04
CA SER A 137 -0.50 -1.52 19.94
C SER A 137 -1.78 -0.85 19.47
N ASP A 138 -2.86 -1.60 19.26
CA ASP A 138 -4.14 -1.12 18.70
C ASP A 138 -4.00 -0.41 17.34
N ASN A 139 -2.96 -0.74 16.58
CA ASN A 139 -2.80 -0.26 15.22
C ASN A 139 -3.53 -1.16 14.22
N ARG A 140 -4.12 -0.52 13.22
CA ARG A 140 -4.83 -1.23 12.14
C ARG A 140 -3.88 -1.54 10.98
N PRO A 141 -3.97 -2.74 10.37
CA PRO A 141 -3.12 -3.11 9.23
C PRO A 141 -3.26 -2.17 8.04
N GLU A 142 -4.47 -1.70 7.74
CA GLU A 142 -4.77 -0.80 6.62
C GLU A 142 -4.09 0.57 6.73
N TRP A 143 -3.59 0.94 7.88
CA TRP A 143 -2.85 2.20 8.07
C TRP A 143 -1.44 2.18 7.44
N MET A 144 -0.99 1.02 6.96
CA MET A 144 0.22 0.93 6.13
C MET A 144 0.02 1.53 4.73
N VAL A 145 -1.22 1.81 4.36
CA VAL A 145 -1.60 2.50 3.12
C VAL A 145 -2.03 3.92 3.47
N LEU A 146 -1.42 4.91 2.82
CA LEU A 146 -1.66 6.32 3.08
C LEU A 146 -2.73 6.87 2.14
N ASN A 147 -3.74 7.53 2.71
CA ASN A 147 -4.70 8.36 1.98
C ASN A 147 -4.32 9.84 2.02
N CYS A 148 -3.37 10.19 2.86
CA CYS A 148 -2.94 11.54 3.13
C CYS A 148 -1.44 11.56 3.40
N VAL A 149 -0.71 12.51 2.82
CA VAL A 149 0.71 12.69 3.05
C VAL A 149 0.92 13.84 4.03
N PRO A 150 1.59 13.62 5.16
CA PRO A 150 1.94 14.71 6.07
C PRO A 150 3.01 15.63 5.45
N VAL A 151 2.86 16.92 5.66
CA VAL A 151 3.79 17.95 5.19
C VAL A 151 4.45 18.60 6.38
N ILE A 152 5.77 18.52 6.45
CA ILE A 152 6.54 19.11 7.55
C ILE A 152 6.45 20.65 7.54
N PRO A 153 6.59 21.30 8.69
CA PRO A 153 6.50 22.76 8.79
C PRO A 153 7.48 23.51 7.90
N PRO A 154 7.14 24.70 7.40
CA PRO A 154 7.98 25.46 6.49
C PRO A 154 9.40 25.76 6.99
N ASP A 155 9.57 26.00 8.30
CA ASP A 155 10.89 26.27 8.88
C ASP A 155 11.84 25.06 8.83
N LEU A 156 11.29 23.84 8.68
CA LEU A 156 12.08 22.60 8.50
C LEU A 156 12.47 22.34 7.04
N ARG A 157 11.96 23.14 6.10
CA ARG A 157 12.26 23.09 4.66
C ARG A 157 12.42 24.49 4.09
N PRO A 158 13.34 25.31 4.64
CA PRO A 158 13.40 26.72 4.35
C PRO A 158 13.83 27.03 2.91
N LEU A 159 13.34 28.14 2.41
CA LEU A 159 13.84 28.83 1.22
C LEU A 159 14.83 29.88 1.68
N VAL A 160 16.08 29.77 1.26
CA VAL A 160 17.18 30.65 1.68
C VAL A 160 17.70 31.44 0.49
N MET A 161 17.86 32.76 0.67
CA MET A 161 18.47 33.60 -0.35
C MET A 161 19.99 33.49 -0.28
N LEU A 162 20.63 33.24 -1.39
CA LEU A 162 22.10 33.20 -1.52
C LEU A 162 22.66 34.59 -1.77
N GLU A 163 23.96 34.79 -1.49
CA GLU A 163 24.65 36.04 -1.75
C GLU A 163 24.59 36.49 -3.22
N SER A 164 24.47 35.51 -4.15
CA SER A 164 24.30 35.78 -5.59
C SER A 164 22.93 36.31 -6.00
N GLY A 165 21.99 36.46 -5.06
CA GLY A 165 20.60 36.85 -5.33
C GLY A 165 19.68 35.67 -5.74
N ASN A 166 20.22 34.47 -5.92
CA ASN A 166 19.46 33.26 -6.16
C ASN A 166 18.96 32.63 -4.84
N PHE A 167 17.91 31.85 -4.94
CA PHE A 167 17.36 31.13 -3.79
C PHE A 167 17.84 29.67 -3.80
N ALA A 168 18.23 29.18 -2.62
CA ALA A 168 18.39 27.76 -2.36
C ALA A 168 17.20 27.26 -1.56
N THR A 169 16.70 26.09 -1.91
CA THR A 169 15.58 25.47 -1.22
C THR A 169 15.91 24.02 -0.87
N SER A 170 15.23 23.49 0.13
CA SER A 170 15.30 22.08 0.45
C SER A 170 14.71 21.24 -0.69
N ASP A 171 15.30 20.08 -0.96
CA ASP A 171 14.78 19.10 -1.91
C ASP A 171 13.35 18.65 -1.57
N LEU A 172 12.98 18.70 -0.30
CA LEU A 172 11.62 18.40 0.16
C LEU A 172 10.57 19.30 -0.49
N ASN A 173 10.86 20.59 -0.71
CA ASN A 173 9.93 21.50 -1.38
C ASN A 173 9.66 21.08 -2.82
N ASP A 174 10.68 20.61 -3.53
CA ASP A 174 10.51 20.09 -4.89
C ASP A 174 9.71 18.79 -4.91
N LEU A 175 9.99 17.87 -3.98
CA LEU A 175 9.25 16.62 -3.84
C LEU A 175 7.77 16.86 -3.53
N TYR A 176 7.44 17.75 -2.59
CA TYR A 176 6.06 18.11 -2.29
C TYR A 176 5.36 18.74 -3.49
N ARG A 177 6.04 19.62 -4.22
CA ARG A 177 5.49 20.24 -5.44
C ARG A 177 5.16 19.19 -6.49
N ARG A 178 6.04 18.22 -6.70
CA ARG A 178 5.80 17.11 -7.66
C ARG A 178 4.60 16.25 -7.24
N ILE A 179 4.50 15.92 -5.96
CA ILE A 179 3.35 15.20 -5.42
C ILE A 179 2.05 15.96 -5.65
N ILE A 180 2.01 17.26 -5.31
CA ILE A 180 0.82 18.10 -5.47
C ILE A 180 0.41 18.20 -6.94
N ASN A 181 1.35 18.45 -7.84
CA ASN A 181 1.07 18.57 -9.26
C ASN A 181 0.52 17.27 -9.85
N ARG A 182 1.13 16.14 -9.52
CA ARG A 182 0.68 14.82 -9.97
C ARG A 182 -0.68 14.47 -9.38
N ASN A 183 -0.89 14.74 -8.11
CA ASN A 183 -2.17 14.54 -7.44
C ASN A 183 -3.30 15.37 -8.07
N ASN A 184 -3.05 16.62 -8.41
CA ASN A 184 -4.01 17.48 -9.08
C ASN A 184 -4.35 16.98 -10.49
N ARG A 185 -3.37 16.48 -11.24
CA ARG A 185 -3.61 15.84 -12.55
C ARG A 185 -4.48 14.60 -12.39
N LEU A 186 -4.17 13.75 -11.43
CA LEU A 186 -4.96 12.56 -11.16
C LEU A 186 -6.40 12.90 -10.79
N LYS A 187 -6.64 13.89 -9.94
CA LYS A 187 -8.00 14.38 -9.62
C LYS A 187 -8.76 14.80 -10.86
N LYS A 188 -8.14 15.58 -11.74
CA LYS A 188 -8.77 16.01 -12.99
C LYS A 188 -9.11 14.84 -13.91
N LEU A 189 -8.23 13.84 -14.03
CA LEU A 189 -8.47 12.66 -14.86
C LEU A 189 -9.64 11.82 -14.30
N VAL A 190 -9.74 11.68 -13.00
CA VAL A 190 -10.84 10.97 -12.35
C VAL A 190 -12.16 11.73 -12.56
N ASP A 191 -12.17 13.05 -12.37
CA ASP A 191 -13.36 13.90 -12.53
C ASP A 191 -13.87 13.90 -13.99
N LEU A 192 -12.97 13.78 -14.94
CA LEU A 192 -13.28 13.71 -16.39
C LEU A 192 -13.64 12.29 -16.88
N ASN A 193 -13.68 11.30 -15.98
CA ASN A 193 -13.87 9.88 -16.32
C ASN A 193 -12.92 9.41 -17.42
N ALA A 194 -11.64 9.77 -17.32
CA ALA A 194 -10.62 9.35 -18.27
C ALA A 194 -10.48 7.82 -18.34
N PRO A 195 -10.00 7.25 -19.45
CA PRO A 195 -9.76 5.81 -19.57
C PRO A 195 -8.87 5.28 -18.44
N GLU A 196 -9.17 4.08 -17.96
CA GLU A 196 -8.47 3.45 -16.81
C GLU A 196 -6.94 3.37 -17.01
N VAL A 197 -6.48 3.13 -18.23
CA VAL A 197 -5.04 3.09 -18.56
C VAL A 197 -4.35 4.42 -18.26
N ILE A 198 -4.99 5.54 -18.59
CA ILE A 198 -4.45 6.89 -18.33
C ILE A 198 -4.46 7.19 -16.84
N VAL A 199 -5.53 6.82 -16.14
CA VAL A 199 -5.65 7.00 -14.68
C VAL A 199 -4.58 6.18 -13.96
N ARG A 200 -4.35 4.93 -14.35
CA ARG A 200 -3.29 4.07 -13.78
C ARG A 200 -1.89 4.65 -13.95
N ASN A 201 -1.61 5.30 -15.08
CA ASN A 201 -0.30 5.92 -15.32
C ASN A 201 -0.01 7.10 -14.39
N GLU A 202 -1.04 7.77 -13.88
CA GLU A 202 -0.89 8.87 -12.93
C GLU A 202 -0.93 8.40 -11.46
N LYS A 203 -1.54 7.25 -11.17
CA LYS A 203 -1.50 6.62 -9.83
C LYS A 203 -0.10 6.09 -9.52
#